data_e7e1495bdf1669173c12af6fa22b7a51
#
_entry.id   e7e1495bdf1669173c12af6fa22b7a51
#
_cell.length_a   1.000
_cell.length_b   1.000
_cell.length_c   1.000
_cell.angle_alpha   90.00
_cell.angle_beta   90.00
_cell.angle_gamma   90.00
#
_symmetry.space_group_name_H-M   'P 1'
#
loop_
_entity.id
_entity.type
_entity.pdbx_description
1 polymer ?
#
loop_
_entity_poly.entity_id
_entity_poly.type
_entity_poly.pdbx_seq_one_letter_code
_entity_poly.pdbx_strand_id
1 'polypeptide(L)'
;MSTNDLPGQVALITGGGRGIGASIARELAAAGASVAVAARTREQVEEVARQIDGLAVEVDVTDREAVERMVTEVERELGPIDLLAANAGVGSVSGSLWESDPHEWWHVFEVNVLGVYLCCRAVLPRMLERGSGRIVITGSGGGYLPGSTNTAYSASKAAVNRLGETLAESLRQTPVRVFVFSPGLVQTEMTGDLSDDAPWTPPELAPHLVHVLASGRADELAGRYLHAEHDDIEDLIGRADEIQRSDLNSIRLRR
;
A
#
# COMPACT_ATOMS: atom_id res chain seq x y z
N MET A 1 21.75 -7.58 9.19
CA MET A 1 21.00 -6.63 10.04
C MET A 1 20.01 -7.43 10.85
N SER A 2 19.73 -7.05 12.10
CA SER A 2 18.77 -7.79 12.92
C SER A 2 17.39 -7.72 12.25
N THR A 3 16.85 -8.85 11.89
CA THR A 3 15.58 -8.97 11.17
C THR A 3 14.37 -8.99 12.10
N ASN A 4 14.52 -8.63 13.38
CA ASN A 4 13.46 -8.69 14.38
C ASN A 4 13.28 -7.30 15.05
N ASP A 5 12.91 -6.31 14.26
CA ASP A 5 12.71 -4.91 14.70
C ASP A 5 11.24 -4.47 14.73
N LEU A 6 10.30 -5.39 14.40
CA LEU A 6 8.84 -5.17 14.51
C LEU A 6 8.16 -6.09 15.56
N PRO A 7 8.81 -6.47 16.68
CA PRO A 7 8.21 -7.41 17.63
C PRO A 7 6.95 -6.81 18.26
N GLY A 8 5.87 -7.59 18.24
CA GLY A 8 4.59 -7.19 18.84
C GLY A 8 3.77 -6.19 18.03
N GLN A 9 4.24 -5.75 16.86
CA GLN A 9 3.43 -4.95 15.95
C GLN A 9 2.44 -5.82 15.18
N VAL A 10 1.25 -5.31 14.96
CA VAL A 10 0.21 -5.95 14.13
C VAL A 10 0.12 -5.25 12.78
N ALA A 11 0.30 -6.01 11.71
CA ALA A 11 0.21 -5.50 10.34
C ALA A 11 -0.98 -6.13 9.59
N LEU A 12 -1.83 -5.30 9.00
CA LEU A 12 -2.90 -5.71 8.09
C LEU A 12 -2.53 -5.36 6.65
N ILE A 13 -2.45 -6.38 5.77
CA ILE A 13 -2.11 -6.22 4.36
C ILE A 13 -3.29 -6.58 3.49
N THR A 14 -3.88 -5.60 2.79
CA THR A 14 -4.92 -5.87 1.78
C THR A 14 -4.29 -6.23 0.44
N GLY A 15 -4.93 -7.13 -0.31
CA GLY A 15 -4.31 -7.74 -1.49
C GLY A 15 -3.12 -8.64 -1.13
N GLY A 16 -3.12 -9.21 0.10
CA GLY A 16 -2.02 -9.99 0.65
C GLY A 16 -1.94 -11.44 0.17
N GLY A 17 -2.86 -11.91 -0.67
CA GLY A 17 -2.89 -13.30 -1.12
C GLY A 17 -1.88 -13.65 -2.23
N ARG A 18 -1.30 -12.66 -2.92
CA ARG A 18 -0.32 -12.86 -3.99
C ARG A 18 0.52 -11.62 -4.28
N GLY A 19 1.49 -11.74 -5.19
CA GLY A 19 2.30 -10.64 -5.71
C GLY A 19 2.96 -9.81 -4.61
N ILE A 20 2.95 -8.50 -4.78
CA ILE A 20 3.61 -7.53 -3.89
C ILE A 20 3.07 -7.63 -2.46
N GLY A 21 1.73 -7.75 -2.29
CA GLY A 21 1.14 -7.86 -0.96
C GLY A 21 1.59 -9.10 -0.18
N ALA A 22 1.70 -10.25 -0.84
CA ALA A 22 2.22 -11.47 -0.23
C ALA A 22 3.72 -11.35 0.12
N SER A 23 4.51 -10.64 -0.71
CA SER A 23 5.91 -10.38 -0.43
C SER A 23 6.09 -9.45 0.76
N ILE A 24 5.27 -8.38 0.85
CA ILE A 24 5.23 -7.49 2.03
C ILE A 24 4.87 -8.29 3.29
N ALA A 25 3.87 -9.17 3.22
CA ALA A 25 3.45 -9.98 4.35
C ALA A 25 4.58 -10.86 4.89
N ARG A 26 5.33 -11.54 3.98
CA ARG A 26 6.49 -12.37 4.37
C ARG A 26 7.62 -11.55 4.99
N GLU A 27 7.92 -10.39 4.43
CA GLU A 27 8.97 -9.49 4.95
C GLU A 27 8.63 -9.03 6.37
N LEU A 28 7.39 -8.53 6.60
CA LEU A 28 6.99 -8.03 7.92
C LEU A 28 6.90 -9.14 8.96
N ALA A 29 6.44 -10.34 8.58
CA ALA A 29 6.45 -11.51 9.46
C ALA A 29 7.88 -11.93 9.83
N ALA A 30 8.81 -11.94 8.86
CA ALA A 30 10.22 -12.23 9.11
C ALA A 30 10.88 -11.18 10.03
N ALA A 31 10.37 -9.94 10.03
CA ALA A 31 10.78 -8.87 10.94
C ALA A 31 10.11 -8.96 12.33
N GLY A 32 9.27 -9.95 12.60
CA GLY A 32 8.66 -10.22 13.89
C GLY A 32 7.27 -9.62 14.11
N ALA A 33 6.63 -9.07 13.08
CA ALA A 33 5.25 -8.60 13.17
C ALA A 33 4.24 -9.76 13.17
N SER A 34 3.12 -9.59 13.87
CA SER A 34 1.91 -10.41 13.70
C SER A 34 1.15 -9.91 12.46
N VAL A 35 0.97 -10.76 11.46
CA VAL A 35 0.49 -10.32 10.14
C VAL A 35 -0.88 -10.90 9.82
N ALA A 36 -1.83 -10.05 9.42
CA ALA A 36 -3.06 -10.44 8.76
C ALA A 36 -2.98 -10.14 7.26
N VAL A 37 -3.29 -11.13 6.43
CA VAL A 37 -3.41 -10.99 4.98
C VAL A 37 -4.86 -11.08 4.56
N ALA A 38 -5.30 -10.10 3.77
CA ALA A 38 -6.69 -9.96 3.38
C ALA A 38 -6.83 -9.85 1.85
N ALA A 39 -7.70 -10.64 1.25
CA ALA A 39 -8.05 -10.58 -0.18
C ALA A 39 -9.35 -11.34 -0.45
N ARG A 40 -9.86 -11.28 -1.69
CA ARG A 40 -11.10 -11.93 -2.11
C ARG A 40 -10.99 -13.45 -2.27
N THR A 41 -9.79 -13.95 -2.56
CA THR A 41 -9.56 -15.38 -2.83
C THR A 41 -9.08 -16.06 -1.56
N ARG A 42 -9.97 -16.81 -0.91
CA ARG A 42 -9.73 -17.50 0.37
C ARG A 42 -8.48 -18.36 0.32
N GLU A 43 -8.34 -19.20 -0.70
CA GLU A 43 -7.24 -20.15 -0.84
C GLU A 43 -5.87 -19.44 -0.91
N GLN A 44 -5.82 -18.26 -1.55
CA GLN A 44 -4.59 -17.49 -1.66
C GLN A 44 -4.16 -16.88 -0.30
N VAL A 45 -5.09 -16.31 0.44
CA VAL A 45 -4.78 -15.73 1.76
C VAL A 45 -4.45 -16.81 2.78
N GLU A 46 -5.14 -17.96 2.76
CA GLU A 46 -4.84 -19.10 3.63
C GLU A 46 -3.46 -19.68 3.37
N GLU A 47 -3.04 -19.76 2.08
CA GLU A 47 -1.69 -20.21 1.71
C GLU A 47 -0.61 -19.27 2.24
N VAL A 48 -0.78 -17.96 2.04
CA VAL A 48 0.19 -16.97 2.54
C VAL A 48 0.21 -16.95 4.07
N ALA A 49 -0.95 -16.93 4.72
CA ALA A 49 -1.04 -16.93 6.18
C ALA A 49 -0.35 -18.15 6.81
N ARG A 50 -0.53 -19.34 6.22
CA ARG A 50 0.14 -20.56 6.69
C ARG A 50 1.67 -20.48 6.57
N GLN A 51 2.20 -19.83 5.53
CA GLN A 51 3.63 -19.66 5.34
C GLN A 51 4.27 -18.73 6.39
N ILE A 52 3.52 -17.81 6.95
CA ILE A 52 4.00 -16.78 7.88
C ILE A 52 3.46 -16.92 9.31
N ASP A 53 2.73 -17.99 9.61
CA ASP A 53 2.00 -18.17 10.87
C ASP A 53 1.08 -16.96 11.19
N GLY A 54 0.40 -16.45 10.16
CA GLY A 54 -0.42 -15.25 10.21
C GLY A 54 -1.92 -15.54 10.14
N LEU A 55 -2.72 -14.47 10.11
CA LEU A 55 -4.18 -14.53 10.00
C LEU A 55 -4.62 -14.35 8.54
N ALA A 56 -5.46 -15.26 8.04
CA ALA A 56 -6.09 -15.14 6.72
C ALA A 56 -7.49 -14.53 6.86
N VAL A 57 -7.80 -13.48 6.09
CA VAL A 57 -9.13 -12.87 6.05
C VAL A 57 -9.63 -12.78 4.61
N GLU A 58 -10.77 -13.39 4.34
CA GLU A 58 -11.46 -13.22 3.06
C GLU A 58 -12.27 -11.91 3.07
N VAL A 59 -11.98 -10.99 2.14
CA VAL A 59 -12.64 -9.70 2.07
C VAL A 59 -12.65 -9.14 0.65
N ASP A 60 -13.76 -8.53 0.27
CA ASP A 60 -13.80 -7.55 -0.82
C ASP A 60 -13.64 -6.16 -0.22
N VAL A 61 -12.57 -5.46 -0.59
CA VAL A 61 -12.27 -4.12 -0.08
C VAL A 61 -13.27 -3.06 -0.55
N THR A 62 -14.11 -3.36 -1.54
CA THR A 62 -15.19 -2.48 -2.01
C THR A 62 -16.45 -2.58 -1.16
N ASP A 63 -16.58 -3.61 -0.34
CA ASP A 63 -17.68 -3.78 0.62
C ASP A 63 -17.30 -3.14 1.97
N ARG A 64 -17.94 -2.03 2.27
CA ARG A 64 -17.73 -1.27 3.51
C ARG A 64 -17.91 -2.13 4.76
N GLU A 65 -18.99 -2.92 4.81
CA GLU A 65 -19.29 -3.71 6.01
C GLU A 65 -18.30 -4.87 6.17
N ALA A 66 -17.87 -5.48 5.06
CA ALA A 66 -16.85 -6.50 5.08
C ALA A 66 -15.50 -5.93 5.57
N VAL A 67 -15.11 -4.73 5.15
CA VAL A 67 -13.91 -4.04 5.64
C VAL A 67 -13.99 -3.74 7.14
N GLU A 68 -15.14 -3.28 7.64
CA GLU A 68 -15.33 -3.01 9.07
C GLU A 68 -15.25 -4.31 9.90
N ARG A 69 -15.81 -5.41 9.39
CA ARG A 69 -15.69 -6.76 10.01
C ARG A 69 -14.25 -7.25 10.00
N MET A 70 -13.53 -7.13 8.87
CA MET A 70 -12.12 -7.51 8.76
C MET A 70 -11.26 -6.81 9.82
N VAL A 71 -11.36 -5.49 9.95
CA VAL A 71 -10.59 -4.74 10.95
C VAL A 71 -10.91 -5.21 12.38
N THR A 72 -12.19 -5.44 12.67
CA THR A 72 -12.63 -5.94 13.98
C THR A 72 -12.11 -7.35 14.27
N GLU A 73 -12.10 -8.22 13.28
CA GLU A 73 -11.57 -9.57 13.38
C GLU A 73 -10.06 -9.56 13.63
N VAL A 74 -9.31 -8.79 12.85
CA VAL A 74 -7.85 -8.68 13.00
C VAL A 74 -7.48 -8.18 14.39
N GLU A 75 -8.16 -7.12 14.87
CA GLU A 75 -7.87 -6.60 16.21
C GLU A 75 -8.26 -7.55 17.34
N ARG A 76 -9.28 -8.37 17.14
CA ARG A 76 -9.67 -9.40 18.12
C ARG A 76 -8.64 -10.53 18.20
N GLU A 77 -8.09 -10.96 17.05
CA GLU A 77 -7.22 -12.15 16.96
C GLU A 77 -5.76 -11.82 17.22
N LEU A 78 -5.27 -10.66 16.70
CA LEU A 78 -3.85 -10.29 16.74
C LEU A 78 -3.55 -9.11 17.66
N GLY A 79 -4.54 -8.31 17.99
CA GLY A 79 -4.37 -7.06 18.74
C GLY A 79 -4.50 -5.82 17.85
N PRO A 80 -4.31 -4.62 18.43
CA PRO A 80 -4.49 -3.35 17.74
C PRO A 80 -3.61 -3.23 16.49
N ILE A 81 -4.20 -2.83 15.35
CA ILE A 81 -3.48 -2.71 14.08
C ILE A 81 -2.52 -1.52 14.12
N ASP A 82 -1.22 -1.77 14.11
CA ASP A 82 -0.15 -0.75 14.09
C ASP A 82 0.17 -0.29 12.67
N LEU A 83 0.05 -1.19 11.69
CA LEU A 83 0.30 -0.92 10.28
C LEU A 83 -0.87 -1.38 9.41
N LEU A 84 -1.39 -0.49 8.57
CA LEU A 84 -2.20 -0.85 7.41
C LEU A 84 -1.36 -0.71 6.14
N ALA A 85 -1.12 -1.80 5.42
CA ALA A 85 -0.65 -1.77 4.04
C ALA A 85 -1.86 -1.87 3.10
N ALA A 86 -2.35 -0.72 2.65
CA ALA A 86 -3.45 -0.62 1.69
C ALA A 86 -2.92 -0.89 0.27
N ASN A 87 -2.76 -2.19 -0.03
CA ASN A 87 -2.11 -2.65 -1.25
C ASN A 87 -3.07 -3.27 -2.27
N ALA A 88 -4.28 -3.68 -1.88
CA ALA A 88 -5.25 -4.22 -2.82
C ALA A 88 -5.45 -3.31 -4.04
N GLY A 89 -5.40 -3.90 -5.22
CA GLY A 89 -5.55 -3.16 -6.46
C GLY A 89 -5.75 -4.08 -7.65
N VAL A 90 -6.36 -3.54 -8.70
CA VAL A 90 -6.53 -4.19 -10.00
C VAL A 90 -5.87 -3.34 -11.07
N GLY A 91 -5.45 -4.03 -12.14
CA GLY A 91 -4.73 -3.42 -13.25
C GLY A 91 -5.66 -2.77 -14.28
N SER A 92 -5.34 -3.02 -15.52
CA SER A 92 -5.96 -2.36 -16.67
C SER A 92 -7.30 -2.94 -17.08
N VAL A 93 -8.10 -2.07 -17.70
CA VAL A 93 -9.18 -2.43 -18.60
C VAL A 93 -8.61 -2.53 -20.02
N SER A 94 -9.02 -3.54 -20.76
CA SER A 94 -8.55 -3.75 -22.14
C SER A 94 -9.09 -2.69 -23.10
N GLY A 95 -8.31 -2.36 -24.16
CA GLY A 95 -8.72 -1.51 -25.24
C GLY A 95 -8.52 -0.01 -25.02
N SER A 96 -8.92 0.76 -26.03
CA SER A 96 -8.93 2.22 -25.98
C SER A 96 -10.07 2.74 -25.09
N LEU A 97 -9.96 3.99 -24.61
CA LEU A 97 -10.99 4.60 -23.75
C LEU A 97 -12.40 4.51 -24.37
N TRP A 98 -12.51 4.74 -25.67
CA TRP A 98 -13.79 4.75 -26.39
C TRP A 98 -14.36 3.36 -26.72
N GLU A 99 -13.61 2.30 -26.46
CA GLU A 99 -14.00 0.90 -26.64
C GLU A 99 -14.16 0.15 -25.30
N SER A 100 -13.64 0.73 -24.23
CA SER A 100 -13.67 0.10 -22.92
C SER A 100 -15.09 0.01 -22.34
N ASP A 101 -15.38 -1.05 -21.60
CA ASP A 101 -16.61 -1.17 -20.85
C ASP A 101 -16.63 -0.20 -19.67
N PRO A 102 -17.67 0.67 -19.52
CA PRO A 102 -17.73 1.63 -18.42
C PRO A 102 -17.78 0.99 -17.03
N HIS A 103 -18.36 -0.21 -16.88
CA HIS A 103 -18.42 -0.90 -15.61
C HIS A 103 -17.05 -1.46 -15.21
N GLU A 104 -16.32 -2.07 -16.14
CA GLU A 104 -14.94 -2.51 -15.91
C GLU A 104 -14.03 -1.32 -15.61
N TRP A 105 -14.19 -0.21 -16.36
CA TRP A 105 -13.43 1.02 -16.12
C TRP A 105 -13.67 1.55 -14.71
N TRP A 106 -14.94 1.61 -14.27
CA TRP A 106 -15.31 2.08 -12.94
C TRP A 106 -14.87 1.12 -11.84
N HIS A 107 -14.93 -0.19 -12.08
CA HIS A 107 -14.47 -1.20 -11.12
C HIS A 107 -13.01 -0.99 -10.69
N VAL A 108 -12.15 -0.49 -11.59
CA VAL A 108 -10.78 -0.11 -11.22
C VAL A 108 -10.77 0.98 -10.13
N PHE A 109 -11.66 1.96 -10.21
CA PHE A 109 -11.81 2.98 -9.17
C PHE A 109 -12.39 2.44 -7.87
N GLU A 110 -13.35 1.55 -7.95
CA GLU A 110 -13.92 0.91 -6.76
C GLU A 110 -12.85 0.18 -5.96
N VAL A 111 -12.03 -0.62 -6.62
CA VAL A 111 -10.97 -1.36 -5.91
C VAL A 111 -9.83 -0.42 -5.50
N ASN A 112 -9.28 0.35 -6.45
CA ASN A 112 -8.04 1.09 -6.24
C ASN A 112 -8.22 2.35 -5.38
N VAL A 113 -9.40 2.98 -5.40
CA VAL A 113 -9.66 4.25 -4.68
C VAL A 113 -10.63 4.06 -3.53
N LEU A 114 -11.83 3.54 -3.78
CA LEU A 114 -12.83 3.32 -2.73
C LEU A 114 -12.32 2.29 -1.71
N GLY A 115 -11.73 1.19 -2.17
CA GLY A 115 -11.16 0.16 -1.28
C GLY A 115 -10.08 0.72 -0.35
N VAL A 116 -9.15 1.52 -0.88
CA VAL A 116 -8.13 2.21 -0.05
C VAL A 116 -8.79 3.15 0.96
N TYR A 117 -9.74 3.97 0.51
CA TYR A 117 -10.49 4.88 1.39
C TYR A 117 -11.21 4.11 2.52
N LEU A 118 -11.92 3.03 2.21
CA LEU A 118 -12.67 2.24 3.20
C LEU A 118 -11.73 1.61 4.24
N CYS A 119 -10.60 1.05 3.80
CA CYS A 119 -9.60 0.49 4.71
C CYS A 119 -9.01 1.56 5.64
N CYS A 120 -8.58 2.70 5.09
CA CYS A 120 -8.09 3.82 5.90
C CYS A 120 -9.16 4.30 6.89
N ARG A 121 -10.40 4.49 6.42
CA ARG A 121 -11.53 4.93 7.25
C ARG A 121 -11.81 3.98 8.41
N ALA A 122 -11.65 2.68 8.21
CA ALA A 122 -11.93 1.67 9.24
C ALA A 122 -10.85 1.63 10.35
N VAL A 123 -9.56 1.82 10.02
CA VAL A 123 -8.47 1.75 11.01
C VAL A 123 -8.20 3.09 11.71
N LEU A 124 -8.40 4.22 11.03
CA LEU A 124 -8.01 5.55 11.51
C LEU A 124 -8.61 5.92 12.88
N PRO A 125 -9.91 5.73 13.15
CA PRO A 125 -10.47 6.10 14.47
C PRO A 125 -9.75 5.39 15.62
N ARG A 126 -9.41 4.11 15.43
CA ARG A 126 -8.73 3.28 16.42
C ARG A 126 -7.26 3.71 16.61
N MET A 127 -6.56 4.01 15.51
CA MET A 127 -5.20 4.53 15.54
C MET A 127 -5.11 5.90 16.23
N LEU A 128 -6.08 6.79 15.95
CA LEU A 128 -6.15 8.12 16.58
C LEU A 128 -6.47 8.05 18.06
N GLU A 129 -7.41 7.20 18.48
CA GLU A 129 -7.75 6.97 19.87
C GLU A 129 -6.54 6.44 20.67
N ARG A 130 -5.79 5.49 20.07
CA ARG A 130 -4.59 4.92 20.68
C ARG A 130 -3.39 5.86 20.65
N GLY A 131 -3.39 6.85 19.75
CA GLY A 131 -2.28 7.77 19.56
C GLY A 131 -1.08 7.15 18.84
N SER A 132 -1.28 6.12 18.03
CA SER A 132 -0.22 5.49 17.21
C SER A 132 -0.80 4.77 16.01
N GLY A 133 -0.04 4.69 14.91
CA GLY A 133 -0.37 3.91 13.73
C GLY A 133 0.31 4.42 12.48
N ARG A 134 0.49 3.51 11.50
CA ARG A 134 1.04 3.82 10.19
C ARG A 134 0.16 3.27 9.09
N ILE A 135 0.00 4.04 8.04
CA ILE A 135 -0.73 3.65 6.83
C ILE A 135 0.21 3.78 5.66
N VAL A 136 0.43 2.69 4.95
CA VAL A 136 1.24 2.64 3.72
C VAL A 136 0.32 2.31 2.56
N ILE A 137 0.20 3.23 1.61
CA ILE A 137 -0.69 3.11 0.46
C ILE A 137 0.14 2.78 -0.79
N THR A 138 -0.22 1.71 -1.49
CA THR A 138 0.42 1.35 -2.76
C THR A 138 -0.07 2.25 -3.89
N GLY A 139 0.73 3.27 -4.16
CA GLY A 139 0.60 4.16 -5.31
C GLY A 139 1.15 3.55 -6.59
N SER A 140 1.52 4.40 -7.53
CA SER A 140 2.20 4.01 -8.78
C SER A 140 2.73 5.24 -9.52
N GLY A 141 3.86 5.08 -10.21
CA GLY A 141 4.35 6.04 -11.20
C GLY A 141 3.33 6.33 -12.33
N GLY A 142 2.47 5.35 -12.64
CA GLY A 142 1.38 5.53 -13.60
C GLY A 142 0.40 6.64 -13.25
N GLY A 143 0.38 7.11 -11.99
CA GLY A 143 -0.47 8.22 -11.56
C GLY A 143 0.07 9.62 -11.89
N TYR A 144 1.32 9.75 -12.37
CA TYR A 144 1.92 11.05 -12.68
C TYR A 144 2.86 11.04 -13.90
N LEU A 145 3.38 9.89 -14.29
CA LEU A 145 4.20 9.76 -15.48
C LEU A 145 3.32 9.85 -16.73
N PRO A 146 3.78 10.54 -17.78
CA PRO A 146 3.10 10.52 -19.06
C PRO A 146 3.12 9.10 -19.61
N GLY A 147 2.03 8.67 -20.16
CA GLY A 147 1.98 7.35 -20.80
C GLY A 147 0.59 6.82 -20.93
N SER A 148 0.47 5.75 -21.24
CA SER A 148 -0.23 4.61 -21.73
C SER A 148 -1.76 4.71 -21.91
N THR A 149 -2.25 3.74 -22.63
CA THR A 149 -3.66 3.50 -22.96
C THR A 149 -4.54 3.15 -21.76
N ASN A 150 -3.97 2.96 -20.56
CA ASN A 150 -4.71 2.51 -19.39
C ASN A 150 -5.26 3.68 -18.55
N THR A 151 -6.32 4.28 -19.05
CA THR A 151 -6.90 5.48 -18.44
C THR A 151 -7.51 5.24 -17.05
N ALA A 152 -8.15 4.09 -16.81
CA ALA A 152 -8.73 3.76 -15.52
C ALA A 152 -7.65 3.63 -14.43
N TYR A 153 -6.62 2.82 -14.71
CA TYR A 153 -5.53 2.59 -13.75
C TYR A 153 -4.77 3.88 -13.44
N SER A 154 -4.31 4.60 -14.48
CA SER A 154 -3.53 5.83 -14.29
C SER A 154 -4.31 6.89 -13.52
N ALA A 155 -5.58 7.10 -13.86
CA ALA A 155 -6.44 8.04 -13.14
C ALA A 155 -6.69 7.58 -11.69
N SER A 156 -6.92 6.29 -11.45
CA SER A 156 -7.10 5.76 -10.10
C SER A 156 -5.84 5.92 -9.24
N LYS A 157 -4.65 5.69 -9.81
CA LYS A 157 -3.38 5.86 -9.08
C LYS A 157 -3.03 7.33 -8.86
N ALA A 158 -3.41 8.23 -9.77
CA ALA A 158 -3.33 9.68 -9.51
C ALA A 158 -4.22 10.09 -8.32
N ALA A 159 -5.45 9.57 -8.27
CA ALA A 159 -6.38 9.81 -7.16
C ALA A 159 -5.81 9.27 -5.83
N VAL A 160 -5.25 8.06 -5.81
CA VAL A 160 -4.68 7.43 -4.62
C VAL A 160 -3.42 8.17 -4.14
N ASN A 161 -2.52 8.55 -5.04
CA ASN A 161 -1.34 9.33 -4.69
C ASN A 161 -1.76 10.65 -3.99
N ARG A 162 -2.77 11.33 -4.54
CA ARG A 162 -3.28 12.58 -3.95
C ARG A 162 -4.03 12.36 -2.66
N LEU A 163 -4.81 11.29 -2.56
CA LEU A 163 -5.52 10.91 -1.33
C LEU A 163 -4.54 10.73 -0.17
N GLY A 164 -3.47 9.97 -0.39
CA GLY A 164 -2.47 9.71 0.66
C GLY A 164 -1.75 10.97 1.12
N GLU A 165 -1.32 11.84 0.20
CA GLU A 165 -0.72 13.13 0.55
C GLU A 165 -1.68 14.02 1.36
N THR A 166 -2.94 14.13 0.90
CA THR A 166 -3.96 14.94 1.57
C THR A 166 -4.30 14.40 2.96
N LEU A 167 -4.37 13.06 3.09
CA LEU A 167 -4.62 12.40 4.38
C LEU A 167 -3.45 12.64 5.34
N ALA A 168 -2.21 12.51 4.88
CA ALA A 168 -1.02 12.79 5.69
C ALA A 168 -1.03 14.24 6.22
N GLU A 169 -1.37 15.23 5.37
CA GLU A 169 -1.47 16.63 5.79
C GLU A 169 -2.58 16.82 6.83
N SER A 170 -3.73 16.17 6.65
CA SER A 170 -4.84 16.22 7.60
C SER A 170 -4.48 15.64 8.98
N LEU A 171 -3.53 14.71 9.01
CA LEU A 171 -3.07 14.01 10.21
C LEU A 171 -1.76 14.56 10.77
N ARG A 172 -1.20 15.63 10.21
CA ARG A 172 0.14 16.16 10.55
C ARG A 172 0.31 16.48 12.05
N GLN A 173 -0.77 16.89 12.71
CA GLN A 173 -0.77 17.22 14.15
C GLN A 173 -1.10 15.99 15.04
N THR A 174 -1.19 14.81 14.48
CA THR A 174 -1.43 13.56 15.18
C THR A 174 -0.19 12.65 15.13
N PRO A 175 -0.10 11.62 15.98
CA PRO A 175 0.98 10.65 15.87
C PRO A 175 0.80 9.59 14.79
N VAL A 176 -0.29 9.61 14.01
CA VAL A 176 -0.50 8.68 12.88
C VAL A 176 0.26 9.16 11.65
N ARG A 177 0.96 8.25 10.98
CA ARG A 177 1.76 8.53 9.78
C ARG A 177 1.17 7.87 8.54
N VAL A 178 1.17 8.59 7.43
CA VAL A 178 0.65 8.09 6.14
C VAL A 178 1.72 8.26 5.07
N PHE A 179 1.96 7.19 4.34
CA PHE A 179 2.93 7.12 3.26
C PHE A 179 2.26 6.65 1.97
N VAL A 180 2.74 7.14 0.84
CA VAL A 180 2.41 6.61 -0.48
C VAL A 180 3.69 6.16 -1.14
N PHE A 181 3.70 4.94 -1.66
CA PHE A 181 4.88 4.44 -2.35
C PHE A 181 4.53 3.78 -3.69
N SER A 182 5.47 3.82 -4.63
CA SER A 182 5.46 3.00 -5.84
C SER A 182 6.37 1.79 -5.65
N PRO A 183 5.87 0.58 -5.91
CA PRO A 183 6.70 -0.61 -5.87
C PRO A 183 7.68 -0.74 -7.04
N GLY A 184 7.57 0.13 -8.05
CA GLY A 184 8.23 -0.05 -9.34
C GLY A 184 7.45 -1.00 -10.26
N LEU A 185 8.09 -1.43 -11.33
CA LEU A 185 7.56 -2.41 -12.28
C LEU A 185 7.92 -3.83 -11.83
N VAL A 186 7.15 -4.40 -10.93
CA VAL A 186 7.39 -5.76 -10.39
C VAL A 186 6.66 -6.80 -11.22
N GLN A 187 7.33 -7.92 -11.51
CA GLN A 187 6.73 -9.05 -12.21
C GLN A 187 5.68 -9.74 -11.32
N THR A 188 4.42 -9.68 -11.75
CA THR A 188 3.25 -10.24 -11.06
C THR A 188 2.22 -10.69 -12.10
N GLU A 189 1.12 -11.32 -11.68
CA GLU A 189 0.01 -11.61 -12.60
C GLU A 189 -0.57 -10.35 -13.26
N MET A 190 -0.55 -9.21 -12.55
CA MET A 190 -1.05 -7.93 -13.08
C MET A 190 -0.20 -7.41 -14.26
N THR A 191 1.07 -7.78 -14.31
CA THR A 191 2.05 -7.35 -15.32
C THR A 191 2.45 -8.48 -16.28
N GLY A 192 1.77 -9.62 -16.22
CA GLY A 192 2.11 -10.83 -16.96
C GLY A 192 2.07 -10.71 -18.49
N ASP A 193 1.36 -9.70 -19.01
CA ASP A 193 1.30 -9.43 -20.45
C ASP A 193 2.51 -8.62 -20.98
N LEU A 194 3.40 -8.17 -20.08
CA LEU A 194 4.59 -7.42 -20.47
C LEU A 194 5.73 -8.37 -20.86
N SER A 195 6.61 -7.88 -21.73
CA SER A 195 7.80 -8.62 -22.17
C SER A 195 8.73 -8.94 -20.99
N ASP A 196 9.39 -10.11 -21.05
CA ASP A 196 10.42 -10.49 -20.09
C ASP A 196 11.59 -9.49 -20.06
N ASP A 197 11.85 -8.77 -21.16
CA ASP A 197 12.88 -7.73 -21.26
C ASP A 197 12.43 -6.35 -20.71
N ALA A 198 11.24 -6.25 -20.11
CA ALA A 198 10.83 -5.00 -19.47
C ALA A 198 11.79 -4.64 -18.31
N PRO A 199 11.95 -3.34 -17.98
CA PRO A 199 12.84 -2.93 -16.90
C PRO A 199 12.24 -3.29 -15.54
N TRP A 200 12.33 -4.57 -15.20
CA TRP A 200 11.75 -5.12 -13.97
C TRP A 200 12.47 -4.59 -12.72
N THR A 201 11.69 -4.08 -11.80
CA THR A 201 12.15 -3.75 -10.46
C THR A 201 12.39 -5.03 -9.66
N PRO A 202 13.52 -5.18 -8.97
CA PRO A 202 13.77 -6.30 -8.07
C PRO A 202 12.63 -6.47 -7.05
N PRO A 203 12.05 -7.68 -6.92
CA PRO A 203 10.83 -7.90 -6.15
C PRO A 203 10.99 -7.67 -4.63
N GLU A 204 12.22 -7.67 -4.12
CA GLU A 204 12.55 -7.45 -2.71
C GLU A 204 12.52 -5.97 -2.30
N LEU A 205 12.63 -5.02 -3.24
CA LEU A 205 12.74 -3.60 -2.91
C LEU A 205 11.44 -3.04 -2.30
N ALA A 206 10.30 -3.41 -2.84
CA ALA A 206 9.01 -2.92 -2.33
C ALA A 206 8.71 -3.44 -0.91
N PRO A 207 8.86 -4.75 -0.59
CA PRO A 207 8.74 -5.25 0.78
C PRO A 207 9.72 -4.58 1.75
N HIS A 208 10.99 -4.42 1.35
CA HIS A 208 11.99 -3.76 2.18
C HIS A 208 11.61 -2.30 2.50
N LEU A 209 11.17 -1.53 1.50
CA LEU A 209 10.70 -0.17 1.75
C LEU A 209 9.54 -0.14 2.75
N VAL A 210 8.53 -1.01 2.58
CA VAL A 210 7.39 -1.07 3.50
C VAL A 210 7.83 -1.46 4.91
N HIS A 211 8.82 -2.35 5.06
CA HIS A 211 9.41 -2.69 6.34
C HIS A 211 10.04 -1.47 7.03
N VAL A 212 10.85 -0.67 6.31
CA VAL A 212 11.43 0.57 6.87
C VAL A 212 10.34 1.55 7.29
N LEU A 213 9.26 1.69 6.49
CA LEU A 213 8.13 2.55 6.83
C LEU A 213 7.38 2.04 8.08
N ALA A 214 7.24 0.72 8.23
CA ALA A 214 6.60 0.10 9.39
C ALA A 214 7.40 0.31 10.68
N SER A 215 8.74 0.28 10.61
CA SER A 215 9.63 0.43 11.76
C SER A 215 9.58 1.81 12.44
N GLY A 216 9.04 2.83 11.76
CA GLY A 216 8.98 4.20 12.25
C GLY A 216 10.22 5.05 11.97
N ARG A 217 11.28 4.46 11.40
CA ARG A 217 12.50 5.17 11.05
C ARG A 217 12.29 6.29 10.04
N ALA A 218 11.26 6.17 9.21
CA ALA A 218 10.93 7.11 8.16
C ALA A 218 9.74 8.04 8.48
N ASP A 219 9.32 8.16 9.74
CA ASP A 219 8.12 8.90 10.15
C ASP A 219 8.15 10.39 9.69
N GLU A 220 9.31 11.00 9.62
CA GLU A 220 9.51 12.36 9.14
C GLU A 220 9.26 12.53 7.62
N LEU A 221 9.21 11.41 6.87
CA LEU A 221 8.86 11.41 5.44
C LEU A 221 7.35 11.23 5.18
N ALA A 222 6.52 11.23 6.23
CA ALA A 222 5.07 11.12 6.06
C ALA A 222 4.54 12.21 5.10
N GLY A 223 3.63 11.81 4.22
CA GLY A 223 3.08 12.66 3.17
C GLY A 223 3.93 12.76 1.90
N ARG A 224 5.11 12.14 1.87
CA ARG A 224 5.95 12.09 0.68
C ARG A 224 5.63 10.87 -0.18
N TYR A 225 5.82 11.02 -1.48
CA TYR A 225 5.76 9.93 -2.44
C TYR A 225 7.14 9.27 -2.53
N LEU A 226 7.18 7.97 -2.28
CA LEU A 226 8.42 7.19 -2.22
C LEU A 226 8.43 6.14 -3.33
N HIS A 227 9.60 5.87 -3.92
CA HIS A 227 9.73 4.86 -4.97
C HIS A 227 10.73 3.78 -4.55
N ALA A 228 10.29 2.52 -4.54
CA ALA A 228 11.09 1.42 -4.02
C ALA A 228 12.44 1.22 -4.75
N GLU A 229 12.51 1.56 -6.03
CA GLU A 229 13.72 1.37 -6.84
C GLU A 229 14.55 2.64 -6.99
N HIS A 230 13.88 3.81 -7.10
CA HIS A 230 14.56 5.04 -7.48
C HIS A 230 14.98 5.90 -6.29
N ASP A 231 14.44 5.62 -5.11
CA ASP A 231 14.77 6.32 -3.89
C ASP A 231 15.69 5.44 -3.01
N ASP A 232 16.79 6.01 -2.55
CA ASP A 232 17.57 5.44 -1.44
C ASP A 232 16.92 5.88 -0.13
N ILE A 233 16.20 4.97 0.53
CA ILE A 233 15.44 5.30 1.74
C ILE A 233 16.32 5.79 2.88
N GLU A 234 17.55 5.34 3.00
CA GLU A 234 18.47 5.78 4.04
C GLU A 234 18.94 7.22 3.77
N ASP A 235 19.22 7.58 2.50
CA ASP A 235 19.50 8.98 2.11
C ASP A 235 18.29 9.87 2.40
N LEU A 236 17.07 9.44 2.02
CA LEU A 236 15.86 10.21 2.27
C LEU A 236 15.62 10.45 3.78
N ILE A 237 15.81 9.44 4.63
CA ILE A 237 15.71 9.58 6.08
C ILE A 237 16.72 10.62 6.58
N GLY A 238 17.99 10.55 6.11
CA GLY A 238 19.03 11.50 6.48
C GLY A 238 18.74 12.95 6.07
N ARG A 239 17.91 13.13 5.03
CA ARG A 239 17.55 14.44 4.46
C ARG A 239 16.10 14.83 4.69
N ALA A 240 15.39 14.19 5.61
CA ALA A 240 13.95 14.38 5.79
C ALA A 240 13.57 15.86 6.00
N ASP A 241 14.31 16.61 6.80
CA ASP A 241 14.10 18.05 7.02
C ASP A 241 14.21 18.88 5.74
N GLU A 242 15.20 18.59 4.88
CA GLU A 242 15.37 19.24 3.59
C GLU A 242 14.18 18.92 2.67
N ILE A 243 13.80 17.64 2.61
CA ILE A 243 12.71 17.14 1.79
C ILE A 243 11.39 17.83 2.19
N GLN A 244 11.12 17.93 3.48
CA GLN A 244 9.92 18.59 3.98
C GLN A 244 9.90 20.10 3.69
N ARG A 245 11.01 20.81 3.93
CA ARG A 245 11.10 22.26 3.71
C ARG A 245 11.07 22.64 2.24
N SER A 246 11.64 21.83 1.37
CA SER A 246 11.77 22.10 -0.07
C SER A 246 10.67 21.44 -0.91
N ASP A 247 9.68 20.81 -0.27
CA ASP A 247 8.58 20.08 -0.91
C ASP A 247 9.05 19.02 -1.94
N LEU A 248 10.17 18.35 -1.66
CA LEU A 248 10.70 17.28 -2.49
C LEU A 248 9.87 15.98 -2.31
N ASN A 249 10.05 15.02 -3.20
CA ASN A 249 9.28 13.77 -3.22
C ASN A 249 7.76 14.01 -3.17
N SER A 250 7.30 15.01 -3.91
CA SER A 250 5.90 15.39 -4.02
C SER A 250 5.51 15.61 -5.49
N ILE A 251 4.26 15.31 -5.82
CA ILE A 251 3.74 15.46 -7.18
C ILE A 251 3.19 16.87 -7.35
N ARG A 252 3.86 17.70 -8.17
CA ARG A 252 3.51 19.11 -8.39
C ARG A 252 3.46 19.45 -9.87
N LEU A 253 2.58 20.38 -10.21
CA LEU A 253 2.53 20.97 -11.54
C LEU A 253 3.78 21.87 -11.76
N ARG A 254 4.53 21.61 -12.81
CA ARG A 254 5.60 22.52 -13.24
C ARG A 254 4.97 23.74 -13.95
N ARG A 255 5.36 24.93 -13.56
CA ARG A 255 4.97 26.19 -14.19
C ARG A 255 6.21 26.93 -14.66
#